data_87337a7cf832206c7a61a018576c05c5
#
_entry.id   87337a7cf832206c7a61a018576c05c5
#
_cell.length_a   1.000
_cell.length_b   1.000
_cell.length_c   1.000
_cell.angle_alpha   90.00
_cell.angle_beta   90.00
_cell.angle_gamma   90.00
#
_symmetry.space_group_name_H-M   'P 1'
#
loop_
_entity.id
_entity.type
_entity.pdbx_description
1 polymer ?
#
loop_
_entity_poly.entity_id
_entity_poly.type
_entity_poly.pdbx_seq_one_letter_code
_entity_poly.pdbx_strand_id
1 'polypeptide(L)'
;MRPLPARAAVLRLVGLALVLLGVVGPAGAGPTDPDPSDEVFGAEARPFSVVLTLAESEVERLRAEPRQYARARLVEEGKAPYEDVAVKLKGAAGSFRPVDERPALTLKMDKLRAGQTFHGLDKWHLNNSVQDESLLHEALCADLMAAAGVPCARVSHARVRWNDRDLGLYVVKEAFDKRFLSRRFEKDGGNLYDGGFCQDVEAPLERDEGKGKVDRLDLAELAAASREPDLVAREKRLGARLDVEAFLTFVAMERMVGHWDGYGQNANNYRLHFRESDGRAEFFPHGMDQTFQDPEAPILDAPVALVADAVMAVPAWRKRYRERLVELLPLFDAERSLLPRLRRLVARLKPAVDAMGAGAAAAQAARVRDLEAALVARAESLREQVKRPDPLGVEFDKKGRAFVAGWKPVVEGGQPRLEQEDRAGRRAYGIDAGAGAAVASWRRRVVLAKGRYVLEGQVAVAGVVPRRDAEGTGAGLRVSGAVRKGGASGSGAFKATSFEFEVAEAQASVELVAELRADKGRAWFAVESLRLVRKP
;
A
#
# COMPACT_ATOMS: atom_id res chain seq x y z
N MET A 1 -8.27 56.83 58.59
CA MET A 1 -7.94 56.47 57.21
C MET A 1 -7.36 55.06 57.22
N ARG A 2 -8.08 54.10 56.67
CA ARG A 2 -7.67 52.69 56.63
C ARG A 2 -6.97 52.43 55.27
N PRO A 3 -5.88 51.66 55.21
CA PRO A 3 -5.28 51.24 53.93
C PRO A 3 -5.99 50.03 53.37
N LEU A 4 -6.15 50.00 52.05
CA LEU A 4 -6.66 48.89 51.24
C LEU A 4 -5.58 47.79 51.05
N PRO A 5 -5.97 46.52 50.93
CA PRO A 5 -5.02 45.42 50.79
C PRO A 5 -4.60 45.21 49.32
N ALA A 6 -3.31 44.85 49.15
CA ALA A 6 -2.66 44.46 47.90
C ALA A 6 -3.23 43.16 47.35
N ARG A 7 -3.56 43.12 46.05
CA ARG A 7 -3.92 41.90 45.30
C ARG A 7 -2.63 41.16 44.91
N ALA A 8 -2.45 39.96 45.44
CA ALA A 8 -1.44 39.03 45.02
C ALA A 8 -1.82 38.41 43.65
N ALA A 9 -0.96 38.60 42.65
CA ALA A 9 -1.08 37.93 41.36
C ALA A 9 -0.53 36.49 41.50
N VAL A 10 -1.43 35.53 41.32
CA VAL A 10 -1.05 34.10 41.26
C VAL A 10 -0.58 33.77 39.83
N LEU A 11 0.73 33.67 39.64
CA LEU A 11 1.32 33.12 38.42
C LEU A 11 1.07 31.60 38.42
N ARG A 12 0.18 31.12 37.53
CA ARG A 12 0.06 29.69 37.24
C ARG A 12 1.18 29.32 36.27
N LEU A 13 2.20 28.65 36.77
CA LEU A 13 3.16 27.88 35.96
C LEU A 13 2.41 26.69 35.33
N VAL A 14 2.20 26.75 34.02
CA VAL A 14 1.81 25.57 33.24
C VAL A 14 3.09 24.77 32.99
N GLY A 15 3.27 23.73 33.78
CA GLY A 15 4.35 22.76 33.57
C GLY A 15 4.11 22.00 32.27
N LEU A 16 4.99 22.21 31.30
CA LEU A 16 5.08 21.42 30.08
C LEU A 16 5.70 20.06 30.46
N ALA A 17 4.87 19.05 30.68
CA ALA A 17 5.34 17.67 30.83
C ALA A 17 5.85 17.20 29.47
N LEU A 18 7.17 17.14 29.29
CA LEU A 18 7.81 16.38 28.23
C LEU A 18 7.52 14.89 28.51
N VAL A 19 6.53 14.34 27.80
CA VAL A 19 6.37 12.88 27.73
C VAL A 19 7.49 12.37 26.82
N LEU A 20 8.59 11.94 27.42
CA LEU A 20 9.56 11.04 26.79
C LEU A 20 8.81 9.74 26.51
N LEU A 21 8.32 9.57 25.27
CA LEU A 21 7.94 8.27 24.74
C LEU A 21 9.20 7.40 24.71
N GLY A 22 9.43 6.69 25.80
CA GLY A 22 10.35 5.58 25.82
C GLY A 22 9.84 4.55 24.83
N VAL A 23 10.62 4.27 23.80
CA VAL A 23 10.46 3.09 22.97
C VAL A 23 10.59 1.89 23.92
N VAL A 24 9.44 1.34 24.33
CA VAL A 24 9.42 0.04 25.01
C VAL A 24 9.71 -0.98 23.92
N GLY A 25 10.98 -1.27 23.73
CA GLY A 25 11.39 -2.48 23.06
C GLY A 25 10.88 -3.70 23.88
N PRO A 26 10.65 -4.86 23.26
CA PRO A 26 10.22 -6.05 23.98
C PRO A 26 11.23 -6.35 25.08
N ALA A 27 10.76 -6.32 26.33
CA ALA A 27 11.56 -6.68 27.49
C ALA A 27 11.84 -8.19 27.44
N GLY A 28 13.12 -8.56 27.45
CA GLY A 28 13.54 -9.90 27.83
C GLY A 28 14.17 -10.78 26.76
N ALA A 29 15.18 -10.27 26.00
CA ALA A 29 16.21 -11.17 25.49
C ALA A 29 17.49 -10.91 26.31
N GLY A 30 17.98 -11.93 26.99
CA GLY A 30 19.35 -11.93 27.49
C GLY A 30 20.34 -11.70 26.34
N PRO A 31 21.66 -11.52 26.58
CA PRO A 31 22.63 -11.33 25.52
C PRO A 31 22.57 -12.54 24.58
N THR A 32 21.82 -12.39 23.48
CA THR A 32 21.85 -13.35 22.38
C THR A 32 23.16 -13.15 21.65
N ASP A 33 23.81 -14.25 21.26
CA ASP A 33 24.93 -14.19 20.33
C ASP A 33 24.55 -13.30 19.15
N PRO A 34 25.47 -12.45 18.65
CA PRO A 34 25.18 -11.54 17.54
C PRO A 34 24.68 -12.34 16.34
N ASP A 35 23.57 -11.89 15.73
CA ASP A 35 23.01 -12.52 14.52
C ASP A 35 24.08 -12.45 13.41
N PRO A 36 24.61 -13.58 12.90
CA PRO A 36 25.63 -13.57 11.86
C PRO A 36 25.24 -12.75 10.62
N SER A 37 23.95 -12.62 10.35
CA SER A 37 23.45 -11.83 9.22
C SER A 37 23.56 -10.31 9.41
N ASP A 38 23.96 -9.84 10.59
CA ASP A 38 24.28 -8.44 10.84
C ASP A 38 25.57 -8.00 10.13
N GLU A 39 26.45 -8.95 9.74
CA GLU A 39 27.58 -8.64 8.86
C GLU A 39 27.08 -8.13 7.49
N VAL A 40 25.92 -8.57 7.04
CA VAL A 40 25.31 -8.18 5.76
C VAL A 40 24.33 -7.01 5.93
N PHE A 41 23.51 -7.03 6.96
CA PHE A 41 22.36 -6.11 7.11
C PHE A 41 22.44 -5.18 8.32
N GLY A 42 23.45 -5.29 9.16
CA GLY A 42 23.61 -4.46 10.35
C GLY A 42 23.81 -2.98 9.99
N ALA A 43 23.70 -2.13 11.00
CA ALA A 43 23.84 -0.67 10.84
C ALA A 43 25.20 -0.26 10.27
N GLU A 44 26.26 -1.00 10.63
CA GLU A 44 27.64 -0.75 10.18
C GLU A 44 28.03 -1.60 8.94
N ALA A 45 27.11 -2.44 8.43
CA ALA A 45 27.39 -3.26 7.26
C ALA A 45 27.71 -2.40 6.05
N ARG A 46 28.76 -2.77 5.32
CA ARG A 46 29.19 -2.08 4.08
C ARG A 46 28.84 -2.92 2.86
N PRO A 47 28.70 -2.30 1.67
CA PRO A 47 28.59 -3.07 0.43
C PRO A 47 29.77 -4.04 0.30
N PHE A 48 29.49 -5.27 -0.07
CA PHE A 48 30.46 -6.34 -0.26
C PHE A 48 30.53 -6.78 -1.72
N SER A 49 31.48 -7.65 -2.08
CA SER A 49 31.65 -8.13 -3.44
C SER A 49 31.45 -9.64 -3.48
N VAL A 50 30.68 -10.12 -4.46
CA VAL A 50 30.48 -11.54 -4.70
C VAL A 50 30.73 -11.91 -6.15
N VAL A 51 31.31 -13.10 -6.36
CA VAL A 51 31.49 -13.73 -7.67
C VAL A 51 30.65 -14.99 -7.70
N LEU A 52 29.71 -15.06 -8.63
CA LEU A 52 28.96 -16.26 -8.98
C LEU A 52 29.58 -16.92 -10.18
N THR A 53 29.97 -18.20 -10.06
CA THR A 53 30.53 -19.01 -11.15
C THR A 53 29.58 -20.15 -11.45
N LEU A 54 29.12 -20.24 -12.71
CA LEU A 54 28.26 -21.30 -13.21
C LEU A 54 28.90 -21.93 -14.42
N ALA A 55 28.80 -23.27 -14.54
CA ALA A 55 29.12 -23.98 -15.76
C ALA A 55 28.15 -23.57 -16.88
N GLU A 56 28.59 -23.61 -18.14
CA GLU A 56 27.76 -23.21 -19.29
C GLU A 56 26.44 -23.99 -19.35
N SER A 57 26.45 -25.29 -19.05
CA SER A 57 25.23 -26.10 -18.97
C SER A 57 24.21 -25.61 -17.93
N GLU A 58 24.67 -25.01 -16.82
CA GLU A 58 23.79 -24.43 -15.80
C GLU A 58 23.28 -23.04 -16.25
N VAL A 59 24.07 -22.28 -17.00
CA VAL A 59 23.61 -21.02 -17.63
C VAL A 59 22.55 -21.31 -18.68
N GLU A 60 22.75 -22.33 -19.55
CA GLU A 60 21.75 -22.77 -20.53
C GLU A 60 20.43 -23.24 -19.85
N ARG A 61 20.55 -23.94 -18.71
CA ARG A 61 19.38 -24.31 -17.90
C ARG A 61 18.61 -23.08 -17.44
N LEU A 62 19.27 -22.05 -16.93
CA LEU A 62 18.62 -20.81 -16.53
C LEU A 62 18.04 -20.02 -17.70
N ARG A 63 18.64 -20.15 -18.88
CA ARG A 63 18.11 -19.55 -20.12
C ARG A 63 16.81 -20.21 -20.55
N ALA A 64 16.77 -21.55 -20.49
CA ALA A 64 15.58 -22.33 -20.83
C ALA A 64 14.48 -22.24 -19.77
N GLU A 65 14.85 -22.37 -18.48
CA GLU A 65 13.93 -22.43 -17.34
C GLU A 65 14.36 -21.45 -16.22
N PRO A 66 14.10 -20.14 -16.37
CA PRO A 66 14.62 -19.11 -15.46
C PRO A 66 14.20 -19.29 -13.99
N ARG A 67 13.07 -19.96 -13.74
CA ARG A 67 12.52 -20.18 -12.39
C ARG A 67 13.01 -21.46 -11.72
N GLN A 68 13.71 -22.31 -12.42
CA GLN A 68 14.34 -23.50 -11.87
C GLN A 68 15.72 -23.16 -11.28
N TYR A 69 16.10 -23.89 -10.25
CA TYR A 69 17.40 -23.70 -9.63
C TYR A 69 18.51 -24.36 -10.44
N ALA A 70 19.56 -23.61 -10.74
CA ALA A 70 20.83 -24.06 -11.29
C ALA A 70 21.90 -24.08 -10.19
N ARG A 71 22.96 -24.86 -10.38
CA ARG A 71 24.10 -24.97 -9.47
C ARG A 71 25.11 -23.88 -9.77
N ALA A 72 25.56 -23.20 -8.70
CA ALA A 72 26.59 -22.17 -8.76
C ALA A 72 27.62 -22.38 -7.65
N ARG A 73 28.78 -21.80 -7.85
CA ARG A 73 29.79 -21.52 -6.84
C ARG A 73 29.72 -20.02 -6.50
N LEU A 74 29.68 -19.68 -5.22
CA LEU A 74 29.68 -18.30 -4.74
C LEU A 74 30.98 -18.03 -3.98
N VAL A 75 31.63 -16.92 -4.29
CA VAL A 75 32.79 -16.43 -3.52
C VAL A 75 32.51 -15.00 -3.08
N GLU A 76 32.53 -14.76 -1.80
CA GLU A 76 32.63 -13.42 -1.25
C GLU A 76 34.11 -13.01 -1.19
N GLU A 77 34.41 -11.77 -1.56
CA GLU A 77 35.78 -11.28 -1.58
C GLU A 77 36.47 -11.44 -0.21
N GLY A 78 37.64 -12.09 -0.21
CA GLY A 78 38.41 -12.36 1.01
C GLY A 78 37.89 -13.51 1.88
N LYS A 79 36.85 -14.24 1.45
CA LYS A 79 36.29 -15.40 2.18
C LYS A 79 36.48 -16.71 1.41
N ALA A 80 36.28 -17.81 2.12
CA ALA A 80 36.25 -19.13 1.49
C ALA A 80 35.03 -19.29 0.56
N PRO A 81 35.15 -20.12 -0.50
CA PRO A 81 34.04 -20.34 -1.41
C PRO A 81 32.90 -21.14 -0.77
N TYR A 82 31.69 -20.80 -1.18
CA TYR A 82 30.48 -21.61 -0.98
C TYR A 82 30.26 -22.45 -2.23
N GLU A 83 30.42 -23.76 -2.12
CA GLU A 83 30.15 -24.69 -3.22
C GLU A 83 28.66 -25.10 -3.22
N ASP A 84 28.15 -25.52 -4.36
CA ASP A 84 26.80 -26.06 -4.47
C ASP A 84 25.69 -25.11 -4.04
N VAL A 85 25.80 -23.82 -4.38
CA VAL A 85 24.76 -22.84 -4.17
C VAL A 85 23.67 -22.96 -5.23
N ALA A 86 22.41 -23.03 -4.83
CA ALA A 86 21.30 -23.04 -5.76
C ALA A 86 20.87 -21.61 -6.14
N VAL A 87 20.89 -21.30 -7.43
CA VAL A 87 20.56 -19.96 -7.97
C VAL A 87 19.42 -20.06 -8.98
N LYS A 88 18.45 -19.14 -8.91
CA LYS A 88 17.41 -18.99 -9.93
C LYS A 88 17.16 -17.51 -10.22
N LEU A 89 16.64 -17.21 -11.41
CA LEU A 89 16.22 -15.86 -11.76
C LEU A 89 14.92 -15.51 -11.06
N LYS A 90 14.76 -14.23 -10.71
CA LYS A 90 13.54 -13.66 -10.16
C LYS A 90 13.13 -12.37 -10.91
N GLY A 91 12.08 -11.73 -10.44
CA GLY A 91 11.51 -10.54 -11.04
C GLY A 91 10.24 -10.86 -11.84
N ALA A 92 9.36 -9.88 -11.99
CA ALA A 92 8.11 -9.97 -12.74
C ALA A 92 8.04 -8.84 -13.79
N ALA A 93 6.86 -8.35 -14.10
CA ALA A 93 6.67 -7.26 -15.05
C ALA A 93 7.57 -6.05 -14.71
N GLY A 94 8.30 -5.56 -15.70
CA GLY A 94 9.22 -4.44 -15.56
C GLY A 94 10.60 -4.77 -14.99
N SER A 95 10.73 -5.71 -14.05
CA SER A 95 11.99 -6.02 -13.35
C SER A 95 12.72 -7.28 -13.84
N PHE A 96 12.03 -8.20 -14.51
CA PHE A 96 12.67 -9.39 -15.06
C PHE A 96 13.68 -9.04 -16.16
N ARG A 97 14.86 -9.65 -16.09
CA ARG A 97 15.89 -9.64 -17.14
C ARG A 97 16.41 -11.06 -17.36
N PRO A 98 16.64 -11.47 -18.61
CA PRO A 98 17.22 -12.79 -18.92
C PRO A 98 18.64 -12.92 -18.39
N VAL A 99 19.14 -14.17 -18.34
CA VAL A 99 20.45 -14.50 -17.77
C VAL A 99 21.61 -13.76 -18.47
N ASP A 100 21.46 -13.49 -19.75
CA ASP A 100 22.47 -12.82 -20.59
C ASP A 100 22.56 -11.31 -20.37
N GLU A 101 21.58 -10.73 -19.66
CA GLU A 101 21.56 -9.32 -19.31
C GLU A 101 22.01 -9.10 -17.85
N ARG A 102 21.22 -8.39 -17.09
CA ARG A 102 21.42 -8.11 -15.66
C ARG A 102 20.26 -8.70 -14.84
N PRO A 103 20.25 -10.05 -14.64
CA PRO A 103 19.13 -10.72 -13.98
C PRO A 103 19.07 -10.43 -12.48
N ALA A 104 17.87 -10.33 -11.92
CA ALA A 104 17.69 -10.44 -10.49
C ALA A 104 17.69 -11.92 -10.07
N LEU A 105 18.27 -12.22 -8.90
CA LEU A 105 18.57 -13.59 -8.48
C LEU A 105 17.98 -13.92 -7.11
N THR A 106 17.60 -15.17 -6.93
CA THR A 106 17.38 -15.81 -5.63
C THR A 106 18.48 -16.82 -5.41
N LEU A 107 19.20 -16.71 -4.30
CA LEU A 107 20.20 -17.67 -3.87
C LEU A 107 19.63 -18.48 -2.69
N LYS A 108 19.74 -19.81 -2.77
CA LYS A 108 19.40 -20.73 -1.69
C LYS A 108 20.61 -21.57 -1.34
N MET A 109 21.12 -21.39 -0.15
CA MET A 109 22.41 -21.92 0.28
C MET A 109 22.37 -23.39 0.65
N ASP A 110 21.26 -23.82 1.25
CA ASP A 110 21.10 -25.16 1.84
C ASP A 110 20.42 -26.18 0.89
N LYS A 111 19.97 -25.73 -0.31
CA LYS A 111 19.17 -26.59 -1.22
C LYS A 111 19.97 -27.77 -1.81
N LEU A 112 21.23 -27.53 -2.17
CA LEU A 112 22.10 -28.52 -2.77
C LEU A 112 23.15 -29.03 -1.75
N ARG A 113 23.39 -28.30 -0.70
CA ARG A 113 24.31 -28.64 0.39
C ARG A 113 23.67 -28.34 1.74
N ALA A 114 23.15 -29.37 2.40
CA ALA A 114 22.43 -29.21 3.66
C ALA A 114 23.27 -28.49 4.73
N GLY A 115 22.65 -27.56 5.46
CA GLY A 115 23.27 -26.79 6.53
C GLY A 115 24.20 -25.66 6.09
N GLN A 116 24.41 -25.45 4.79
CA GLN A 116 25.20 -24.32 4.30
C GLN A 116 24.40 -23.01 4.45
N THR A 117 25.05 -21.98 4.94
CA THR A 117 24.44 -20.64 5.10
C THR A 117 25.41 -19.56 4.63
N PHE A 118 24.89 -18.44 4.15
CA PHE A 118 25.66 -17.22 3.87
C PHE A 118 25.42 -16.23 5.05
N HIS A 119 26.42 -16.03 5.89
CA HIS A 119 26.28 -15.24 7.12
C HIS A 119 24.99 -15.60 7.90
N GLY A 120 24.78 -16.89 8.09
CA GLY A 120 23.57 -17.37 8.77
C GLY A 120 22.30 -17.41 7.90
N LEU A 121 22.28 -16.91 6.68
CA LEU A 121 21.12 -16.89 5.79
C LEU A 121 21.02 -18.17 4.96
N ASP A 122 19.85 -18.82 4.95
CA ASP A 122 19.56 -19.96 4.10
C ASP A 122 19.16 -19.53 2.68
N LYS A 123 18.49 -18.37 2.58
CA LYS A 123 17.98 -17.78 1.34
C LYS A 123 18.15 -16.27 1.37
N TRP A 124 18.53 -15.68 0.25
CA TRP A 124 18.61 -14.24 0.07
C TRP A 124 18.48 -13.85 -1.40
N HIS A 125 18.33 -12.57 -1.69
CA HIS A 125 18.04 -12.09 -3.02
C HIS A 125 19.02 -10.99 -3.46
N LEU A 126 19.33 -11.00 -4.75
CA LEU A 126 20.02 -9.94 -5.47
C LEU A 126 19.03 -9.28 -6.43
N ASN A 127 18.55 -8.09 -6.09
CA ASN A 127 17.69 -7.30 -6.97
C ASN A 127 18.56 -6.47 -7.91
N ASN A 128 18.24 -6.51 -9.19
CA ASN A 128 18.98 -5.82 -10.24
C ASN A 128 18.71 -4.30 -10.31
N SER A 129 17.74 -3.81 -9.57
CA SER A 129 17.37 -2.38 -9.47
C SER A 129 17.18 -1.66 -10.80
N VAL A 130 16.65 -2.34 -11.80
CA VAL A 130 16.35 -1.74 -13.12
C VAL A 130 15.22 -0.70 -13.06
N GLN A 131 14.46 -0.68 -11.97
CA GLN A 131 13.39 0.28 -11.70
C GLN A 131 13.80 1.35 -10.68
N ASP A 132 14.98 1.23 -10.05
CA ASP A 132 15.58 2.19 -9.12
C ASP A 132 17.07 2.35 -9.41
N GLU A 133 17.43 3.23 -10.32
CA GLU A 133 18.82 3.51 -10.69
C GLU A 133 19.63 4.16 -9.54
N SER A 134 18.95 4.69 -8.50
CA SER A 134 19.63 5.21 -7.31
C SER A 134 20.17 4.11 -6.40
N LEU A 135 19.57 2.93 -6.43
CA LEU A 135 19.80 1.80 -5.53
C LEU A 135 19.38 2.08 -4.06
N LEU A 136 18.61 3.13 -3.80
CA LEU A 136 18.37 3.65 -2.45
C LEU A 136 16.93 3.54 -1.97
N HIS A 137 15.93 3.44 -2.87
CA HIS A 137 14.51 3.43 -2.48
C HIS A 137 14.18 2.27 -1.54
N GLU A 138 14.55 1.04 -1.90
CA GLU A 138 14.31 -0.14 -1.05
C GLU A 138 15.00 -0.01 0.32
N ALA A 139 16.24 0.47 0.36
CA ALA A 139 16.98 0.64 1.62
C ALA A 139 16.39 1.74 2.51
N LEU A 140 16.00 2.87 1.92
CA LEU A 140 15.35 3.97 2.64
C LEU A 140 13.98 3.54 3.18
N CYS A 141 13.19 2.87 2.36
CA CYS A 141 11.88 2.35 2.79
C CYS A 141 12.01 1.31 3.89
N ALA A 142 12.97 0.38 3.80
CA ALA A 142 13.21 -0.61 4.85
C ALA A 142 13.59 0.07 6.19
N ASP A 143 14.43 1.11 6.16
CA ASP A 143 14.79 1.89 7.35
C ASP A 143 13.57 2.64 7.94
N LEU A 144 12.71 3.22 7.10
CA LEU A 144 11.48 3.89 7.53
C LEU A 144 10.45 2.90 8.09
N MET A 145 10.24 1.75 7.42
CA MET A 145 9.34 0.69 7.89
C MET A 145 9.78 0.16 9.26
N ALA A 146 11.07 -0.13 9.42
CA ALA A 146 11.63 -0.57 10.70
C ALA A 146 11.44 0.49 11.80
N ALA A 147 11.67 1.77 11.50
CA ALA A 147 11.45 2.86 12.45
C ALA A 147 9.97 3.04 12.83
N ALA A 148 9.04 2.68 11.95
CA ALA A 148 7.60 2.65 12.23
C ALA A 148 7.14 1.38 12.94
N GLY A 149 8.03 0.40 13.17
CA GLY A 149 7.70 -0.90 13.75
C GLY A 149 7.02 -1.88 12.78
N VAL A 150 7.05 -1.60 11.48
CA VAL A 150 6.54 -2.51 10.44
C VAL A 150 7.61 -3.54 10.08
N PRO A 151 7.34 -4.85 10.24
CA PRO A 151 8.27 -5.88 9.82
C PRO A 151 8.51 -5.83 8.31
N CYS A 152 9.77 -5.76 7.91
CA CYS A 152 10.16 -5.77 6.50
C CYS A 152 11.50 -6.47 6.30
N ALA A 153 11.79 -6.90 5.08
CA ALA A 153 13.07 -7.46 4.72
C ALA A 153 14.18 -6.42 4.90
N ARG A 154 15.29 -6.81 5.52
CA ARG A 154 16.48 -5.98 5.62
C ARG A 154 17.13 -5.82 4.24
N VAL A 155 17.81 -4.71 4.03
CA VAL A 155 18.38 -4.33 2.74
C VAL A 155 19.84 -3.92 2.89
N SER A 156 20.68 -4.39 1.98
CA SER A 156 22.09 -4.01 1.85
C SER A 156 22.45 -3.93 0.35
N HIS A 157 23.74 -3.88 0.03
CA HIS A 157 24.23 -3.79 -1.35
C HIS A 157 25.43 -4.70 -1.57
N ALA A 158 25.57 -5.24 -2.80
CA ALA A 158 26.74 -5.99 -3.20
C ALA A 158 27.13 -5.69 -4.64
N ARG A 159 28.44 -5.66 -4.93
CA ARG A 159 28.95 -5.76 -6.31
C ARG A 159 28.91 -7.20 -6.74
N VAL A 160 28.30 -7.47 -7.87
CA VAL A 160 28.07 -8.83 -8.37
C VAL A 160 28.86 -9.04 -9.65
N ARG A 161 29.67 -10.08 -9.67
CA ARG A 161 30.24 -10.64 -10.90
C ARG A 161 29.61 -12.00 -11.18
N TRP A 162 29.32 -12.25 -12.44
CA TRP A 162 28.77 -13.52 -12.92
C TRP A 162 29.72 -14.08 -13.98
N ASN A 163 30.42 -15.16 -13.65
CA ASN A 163 31.55 -15.64 -14.43
C ASN A 163 32.52 -14.46 -14.68
N ASP A 164 32.81 -14.15 -15.95
CA ASP A 164 33.70 -13.04 -16.31
C ASP A 164 32.99 -11.69 -16.48
N ARG A 165 31.66 -11.64 -16.28
CA ARG A 165 30.86 -10.43 -16.45
C ARG A 165 30.76 -9.67 -15.13
N ASP A 166 31.11 -8.38 -15.13
CA ASP A 166 30.81 -7.48 -14.03
C ASP A 166 29.38 -6.94 -14.21
N LEU A 167 28.47 -7.32 -13.33
CA LEU A 167 27.08 -6.88 -13.34
C LEU A 167 26.86 -5.59 -12.54
N GLY A 168 27.89 -5.06 -11.87
CA GLY A 168 27.82 -3.85 -11.06
C GLY A 168 27.12 -4.06 -9.70
N LEU A 169 26.57 -2.98 -9.15
CA LEU A 169 25.92 -2.99 -7.84
C LEU A 169 24.49 -3.53 -7.89
N TYR A 170 24.16 -4.35 -6.93
CA TYR A 170 22.83 -4.93 -6.69
C TYR A 170 22.33 -4.54 -5.32
N VAL A 171 21.01 -4.45 -5.17
CA VAL A 171 20.36 -4.39 -3.87
C VAL A 171 20.23 -5.82 -3.34
N VAL A 172 20.82 -6.06 -2.17
CA VAL A 172 20.73 -7.32 -1.43
C VAL A 172 19.52 -7.26 -0.53
N LYS A 173 18.64 -8.26 -0.63
CA LYS A 173 17.45 -8.35 0.21
C LYS A 173 17.43 -9.64 1.00
N GLU A 174 17.04 -9.51 2.26
CA GLU A 174 16.68 -10.64 3.10
C GLU A 174 15.46 -11.36 2.51
N ALA A 175 15.44 -12.68 2.60
CA ALA A 175 14.26 -13.45 2.23
C ALA A 175 13.21 -13.41 3.35
N PHE A 176 11.94 -13.43 2.96
CA PHE A 176 10.86 -13.76 3.89
C PHE A 176 10.84 -15.29 4.04
N ASP A 177 11.36 -15.77 5.15
CA ASP A 177 11.48 -17.19 5.46
C ASP A 177 11.43 -17.40 6.98
N LYS A 178 11.70 -18.62 7.42
CA LYS A 178 11.70 -18.98 8.83
C LYS A 178 12.65 -18.12 9.67
N ARG A 179 13.82 -17.72 9.14
CA ARG A 179 14.78 -16.88 9.88
C ARG A 179 14.26 -15.46 10.06
N PHE A 180 13.63 -14.90 9.03
CA PHE A 180 12.93 -13.63 9.13
C PHE A 180 11.86 -13.69 10.23
N LEU A 181 11.03 -14.74 10.23
CA LEU A 181 9.97 -14.90 11.22
C LEU A 181 10.54 -15.06 12.65
N SER A 182 11.58 -15.91 12.84
CA SER A 182 12.15 -16.18 14.16
C SER A 182 12.82 -14.96 14.82
N ARG A 183 13.29 -13.99 14.04
CA ARG A 183 13.79 -12.72 14.56
C ARG A 183 12.69 -11.78 15.06
N ARG A 184 11.48 -11.96 14.57
CA ARG A 184 10.35 -11.06 14.83
C ARG A 184 9.34 -11.64 15.78
N PHE A 185 9.14 -12.95 15.75
CA PHE A 185 8.11 -13.63 16.51
C PHE A 185 8.72 -14.69 17.42
N GLU A 186 8.26 -14.75 18.66
CA GLU A 186 8.70 -15.78 19.63
C GLU A 186 8.36 -17.19 19.15
N LYS A 187 7.21 -17.31 18.45
CA LYS A 187 6.77 -18.53 17.78
C LYS A 187 6.63 -18.25 16.29
N ASP A 188 7.37 -19.00 15.50
CA ASP A 188 7.51 -18.78 14.04
C ASP A 188 6.82 -19.85 13.16
N GLY A 189 6.00 -20.70 13.78
CA GLY A 189 5.37 -21.86 13.10
C GLY A 189 4.10 -21.56 12.32
N GLY A 190 3.65 -20.31 12.29
CA GLY A 190 2.46 -19.89 11.54
C GLY A 190 2.67 -19.86 10.03
N ASN A 191 1.58 -19.78 9.27
CA ASN A 191 1.64 -19.74 7.80
C ASN A 191 2.12 -18.38 7.31
N LEU A 192 3.10 -18.39 6.39
CA LEU A 192 3.55 -17.23 5.63
C LEU A 192 3.20 -17.44 4.16
N TYR A 193 2.51 -16.48 3.56
CA TYR A 193 2.09 -16.51 2.16
C TYR A 193 2.79 -15.43 1.34
N ASP A 194 3.15 -15.79 0.10
CA ASP A 194 3.51 -14.83 -0.95
C ASP A 194 2.23 -14.22 -1.51
N GLY A 195 2.13 -12.89 -1.54
CA GLY A 195 0.99 -12.17 -2.10
C GLY A 195 0.80 -12.32 -3.60
N GLY A 196 1.73 -13.03 -4.29
CA GLY A 196 1.65 -13.23 -5.74
C GLY A 196 1.80 -11.92 -6.54
N PHE A 197 1.32 -11.96 -7.78
CA PHE A 197 1.31 -10.80 -8.66
C PHE A 197 -0.12 -10.29 -8.84
N CYS A 198 -0.42 -9.13 -8.27
CA CYS A 198 -1.76 -8.51 -8.25
C CYS A 198 -2.86 -9.50 -7.79
N GLN A 199 -2.57 -10.26 -6.73
CA GLN A 199 -3.49 -11.23 -6.13
C GLN A 199 -3.85 -10.78 -4.72
N ASP A 200 -5.15 -10.77 -4.41
CA ASP A 200 -5.63 -10.48 -3.06
C ASP A 200 -5.77 -11.78 -2.24
N VAL A 201 -6.07 -11.65 -0.96
CA VAL A 201 -6.17 -12.76 0.01
C VAL A 201 -7.17 -13.85 -0.37
N GLU A 202 -8.07 -13.60 -1.32
CA GLU A 202 -9.01 -14.59 -1.85
C GLU A 202 -8.39 -15.53 -2.90
N ALA A 203 -7.23 -15.15 -3.44
CA ALA A 203 -6.53 -15.99 -4.39
C ALA A 203 -5.86 -17.19 -3.68
N PRO A 204 -5.53 -18.26 -4.42
CA PRO A 204 -4.84 -19.41 -3.87
C PRO A 204 -3.34 -19.11 -3.67
N LEU A 205 -3.02 -18.16 -2.80
CA LEU A 205 -1.65 -17.70 -2.55
C LEU A 205 -0.69 -18.86 -2.24
N GLU A 206 0.55 -18.75 -2.68
CA GLU A 206 1.61 -19.70 -2.40
C GLU A 206 2.04 -19.57 -0.94
N ARG A 207 2.12 -20.68 -0.22
CA ARG A 207 2.64 -20.72 1.15
C ARG A 207 4.14 -20.94 1.13
N ASP A 208 4.90 -19.92 1.52
CA ASP A 208 6.35 -19.95 1.65
C ASP A 208 6.81 -20.73 2.90
N GLU A 209 6.13 -20.52 4.05
CA GLU A 209 6.45 -21.16 5.32
C GLU A 209 5.16 -21.60 6.05
N GLY A 210 5.29 -22.55 6.97
CA GLY A 210 4.20 -23.07 7.80
C GLY A 210 4.20 -24.58 7.91
N LYS A 211 3.40 -25.11 8.83
CA LYS A 211 3.29 -26.54 9.14
C LYS A 211 1.95 -27.15 8.65
N GLY A 212 1.94 -28.44 8.40
CA GLY A 212 0.74 -29.18 8.04
C GLY A 212 0.24 -28.98 6.61
N LYS A 213 -1.04 -29.27 6.37
CA LYS A 213 -1.67 -29.11 5.06
C LYS A 213 -1.77 -27.65 4.64
N VAL A 214 -1.66 -27.41 3.34
CA VAL A 214 -1.96 -26.10 2.74
C VAL A 214 -3.43 -26.06 2.37
N ASP A 215 -4.30 -25.84 3.36
CA ASP A 215 -5.75 -25.76 3.16
C ASP A 215 -6.27 -24.33 2.98
N ARG A 216 -5.44 -23.33 3.33
CA ARG A 216 -5.76 -21.89 3.22
C ARG A 216 -7.04 -21.47 3.97
N LEU A 217 -7.41 -22.17 5.04
CA LEU A 217 -8.59 -21.82 5.85
C LEU A 217 -8.42 -20.45 6.53
N ASP A 218 -7.22 -20.12 6.96
CA ASP A 218 -6.85 -18.82 7.53
C ASP A 218 -7.09 -17.65 6.54
N LEU A 219 -6.71 -17.81 5.27
CA LEU A 219 -7.02 -16.84 4.21
C LEU A 219 -8.52 -16.72 3.97
N ALA A 220 -9.23 -17.86 3.89
CA ALA A 220 -10.68 -17.88 3.67
C ALA A 220 -11.45 -17.20 4.82
N GLU A 221 -11.03 -17.42 6.07
CA GLU A 221 -11.63 -16.79 7.25
C GLU A 221 -11.34 -15.29 7.31
N LEU A 222 -10.12 -14.84 6.93
CA LEU A 222 -9.79 -13.44 6.83
C LEU A 222 -10.62 -12.73 5.74
N ALA A 223 -10.76 -13.37 4.58
CA ALA A 223 -11.58 -12.85 3.48
C ALA A 223 -13.06 -12.78 3.87
N ALA A 224 -13.61 -13.84 4.48
CA ALA A 224 -14.98 -13.86 4.95
C ALA A 224 -15.27 -12.78 6.01
N ALA A 225 -14.34 -12.56 6.96
CA ALA A 225 -14.45 -11.51 7.96
C ALA A 225 -14.41 -10.10 7.31
N SER A 226 -13.60 -9.93 6.26
CA SER A 226 -13.52 -8.67 5.49
C SER A 226 -14.80 -8.37 4.71
N ARG A 227 -15.53 -9.39 4.29
CA ARG A 227 -16.80 -9.26 3.54
C ARG A 227 -18.05 -9.12 4.41
N GLU A 228 -17.92 -9.16 5.73
CA GLU A 228 -19.05 -8.92 6.63
C GLU A 228 -19.72 -7.57 6.32
N PRO A 229 -21.00 -7.52 5.93
CA PRO A 229 -21.64 -6.27 5.51
C PRO A 229 -21.92 -5.30 6.67
N ASP A 230 -22.30 -5.81 7.85
CA ASP A 230 -22.47 -5.00 9.04
C ASP A 230 -21.12 -4.58 9.61
N LEU A 231 -20.83 -3.28 9.62
CA LEU A 231 -19.53 -2.76 10.04
C LEU A 231 -19.24 -2.98 11.53
N VAL A 232 -20.26 -3.11 12.38
CA VAL A 232 -20.10 -3.43 13.81
C VAL A 232 -19.70 -4.90 13.96
N ALA A 233 -20.37 -5.79 13.22
CA ALA A 233 -20.00 -7.21 13.19
C ALA A 233 -18.62 -7.42 12.53
N ARG A 234 -18.31 -6.66 11.45
CA ARG A 234 -17.00 -6.68 10.79
C ARG A 234 -15.88 -6.28 11.75
N GLU A 235 -16.06 -5.20 12.50
CA GLU A 235 -15.07 -4.74 13.48
C GLU A 235 -14.72 -5.88 14.45
N LYS A 236 -15.70 -6.60 14.96
CA LYS A 236 -15.49 -7.75 15.85
C LYS A 236 -14.82 -8.93 15.15
N ARG A 237 -15.33 -9.35 13.98
CA ARG A 237 -14.88 -10.56 13.27
C ARG A 237 -13.48 -10.36 12.67
N LEU A 238 -13.27 -9.25 11.97
CA LEU A 238 -11.99 -8.94 11.34
C LEU A 238 -10.93 -8.63 12.39
N GLY A 239 -11.25 -7.90 13.47
CA GLY A 239 -10.35 -7.66 14.59
C GLY A 239 -9.91 -8.92 15.35
N ALA A 240 -10.68 -10.02 15.25
CA ALA A 240 -10.27 -11.32 15.77
C ALA A 240 -9.28 -12.07 14.84
N ARG A 241 -9.18 -11.69 13.56
CA ARG A 241 -8.35 -12.35 12.54
C ARG A 241 -7.18 -11.52 12.05
N LEU A 242 -7.16 -10.24 12.36
CA LEU A 242 -6.16 -9.27 11.90
C LEU A 242 -5.57 -8.52 13.10
N ASP A 243 -4.27 -8.32 13.10
CA ASP A 243 -3.66 -7.32 13.97
C ASP A 243 -3.93 -5.92 13.38
N VAL A 244 -5.02 -5.31 13.83
CA VAL A 244 -5.52 -4.07 13.25
C VAL A 244 -4.52 -2.91 13.44
N GLU A 245 -3.87 -2.79 14.60
CA GLU A 245 -2.90 -1.70 14.85
C GLU A 245 -1.65 -1.86 13.98
N ALA A 246 -1.12 -3.09 13.83
CA ALA A 246 -0.03 -3.36 12.91
C ALA A 246 -0.44 -3.09 11.47
N PHE A 247 -1.64 -3.52 11.07
CA PHE A 247 -2.17 -3.33 9.72
C PHE A 247 -2.39 -1.84 9.38
N LEU A 248 -2.95 -1.06 10.30
CA LEU A 248 -3.11 0.39 10.11
C LEU A 248 -1.77 1.09 9.93
N THR A 249 -0.73 0.66 10.68
CA THR A 249 0.63 1.18 10.53
C THR A 249 1.22 0.79 9.18
N PHE A 250 1.05 -0.47 8.77
CA PHE A 250 1.50 -0.99 7.47
C PHE A 250 0.90 -0.18 6.31
N VAL A 251 -0.45 -0.03 6.25
CA VAL A 251 -1.12 0.72 5.19
C VAL A 251 -0.75 2.21 5.23
N ALA A 252 -0.64 2.80 6.43
CA ALA A 252 -0.21 4.19 6.56
C ALA A 252 1.19 4.39 5.97
N MET A 253 2.13 3.51 6.28
CA MET A 253 3.50 3.58 5.75
C MET A 253 3.54 3.37 4.24
N GLU A 254 2.82 2.37 3.67
CA GLU A 254 2.70 2.22 2.22
C GLU A 254 2.24 3.51 1.54
N ARG A 255 1.19 4.14 2.11
CA ARG A 255 0.66 5.41 1.59
C ARG A 255 1.65 6.56 1.74
N MET A 256 2.32 6.68 2.89
CA MET A 256 3.24 7.79 3.16
C MET A 256 4.52 7.72 2.33
N VAL A 257 5.04 6.54 2.00
CA VAL A 257 6.16 6.39 1.07
C VAL A 257 5.73 6.43 -0.41
N GLY A 258 4.42 6.48 -0.69
CA GLY A 258 3.89 6.46 -2.06
C GLY A 258 4.08 5.12 -2.76
N HIS A 259 3.95 3.99 -2.03
CA HIS A 259 4.05 2.64 -2.59
C HIS A 259 2.79 2.29 -3.39
N TRP A 260 2.71 2.83 -4.61
CA TRP A 260 1.55 2.68 -5.50
C TRP A 260 1.28 1.23 -5.92
N ASP A 261 2.32 0.41 -5.98
CA ASP A 261 2.26 -1.01 -6.35
C ASP A 261 2.24 -1.93 -5.12
N GLY A 262 1.89 -1.39 -3.95
CA GLY A 262 1.75 -2.12 -2.69
C GLY A 262 0.39 -2.78 -2.51
N TYR A 263 0.19 -3.43 -1.35
CA TYR A 263 -1.05 -4.13 -1.04
C TYR A 263 -2.28 -3.22 -1.12
N GLY A 264 -2.26 -2.11 -0.40
CA GLY A 264 -3.43 -1.24 -0.29
C GLY A 264 -3.92 -0.64 -1.61
N GLN A 265 -3.05 -0.51 -2.62
CA GLN A 265 -3.34 0.14 -3.89
C GLN A 265 -3.54 -0.82 -5.05
N ASN A 266 -2.84 -1.96 -5.03
CA ASN A 266 -2.78 -2.86 -6.19
C ASN A 266 -2.85 -4.34 -5.81
N ALA A 267 -3.12 -4.68 -4.54
CA ALA A 267 -3.07 -6.05 -4.03
C ALA A 267 -1.80 -6.79 -4.47
N ASN A 268 -0.65 -6.09 -4.42
CA ASN A 268 0.63 -6.56 -4.93
C ASN A 268 1.73 -6.29 -3.91
N ASN A 269 2.91 -6.85 -4.12
CA ASN A 269 4.12 -6.57 -3.34
C ASN A 269 3.92 -6.63 -1.82
N TYR A 270 3.35 -7.71 -1.33
CA TYR A 270 3.17 -7.95 0.11
C TYR A 270 3.49 -9.40 0.49
N ARG A 271 3.68 -9.62 1.78
CA ARG A 271 3.67 -10.93 2.42
C ARG A 271 2.63 -10.92 3.53
N LEU A 272 2.04 -12.06 3.79
CA LEU A 272 0.99 -12.24 4.78
C LEU A 272 1.33 -13.37 5.72
N HIS A 273 1.49 -13.08 7.00
CA HIS A 273 1.79 -14.06 8.04
C HIS A 273 0.63 -14.20 9.01
N PHE A 274 0.21 -15.43 9.28
CA PHE A 274 -0.71 -15.76 10.37
C PHE A 274 0.10 -16.21 11.57
N ARG A 275 0.11 -15.43 12.64
CA ARG A 275 0.93 -15.72 13.82
C ARG A 275 0.49 -17.04 14.48
N GLU A 276 1.46 -17.87 14.88
CA GLU A 276 1.18 -19.12 15.61
C GLU A 276 0.55 -18.86 16.98
N SER A 277 0.84 -17.73 17.62
CA SER A 277 0.43 -17.40 18.99
C SER A 277 -1.08 -17.15 19.15
N ASP A 278 -1.70 -16.47 18.18
CA ASP A 278 -3.10 -16.01 18.27
C ASP A 278 -3.89 -16.12 16.94
N GLY A 279 -3.26 -16.62 15.88
CA GLY A 279 -3.86 -16.82 14.57
C GLY A 279 -4.18 -15.54 13.81
N ARG A 280 -3.71 -14.38 14.26
CA ARG A 280 -3.97 -13.11 13.59
C ARG A 280 -3.03 -12.88 12.42
N ALA A 281 -3.58 -12.29 11.38
CA ALA A 281 -2.86 -11.90 10.18
C ALA A 281 -2.01 -10.64 10.43
N GLU A 282 -0.80 -10.63 9.89
CA GLU A 282 0.11 -9.49 9.86
C GLU A 282 0.70 -9.36 8.45
N PHE A 283 0.70 -8.13 7.89
CA PHE A 283 1.14 -7.85 6.54
C PHE A 283 2.53 -7.22 6.53
N PHE A 284 3.37 -7.64 5.56
CA PHE A 284 4.71 -7.11 5.39
C PHE A 284 4.89 -6.56 3.98
N PRO A 285 5.52 -5.37 3.81
CA PRO A 285 5.75 -4.78 2.50
C PRO A 285 6.86 -5.50 1.74
N HIS A 286 6.73 -5.50 0.41
CA HIS A 286 7.73 -6.01 -0.52
C HIS A 286 7.85 -5.07 -1.74
N GLY A 287 8.94 -5.15 -2.54
CA GLY A 287 9.05 -4.43 -3.82
C GLY A 287 8.91 -2.92 -3.72
N MET A 288 9.61 -2.26 -2.80
CA MET A 288 9.51 -0.82 -2.54
C MET A 288 10.50 0.03 -3.37
N ASP A 289 10.91 -0.43 -4.52
CA ASP A 289 11.87 0.23 -5.41
C ASP A 289 11.26 1.37 -6.25
N GLN A 290 9.92 1.46 -6.34
CA GLN A 290 9.20 2.51 -7.06
C GLN A 290 8.42 3.45 -6.13
N THR A 291 8.96 3.78 -4.98
CA THR A 291 8.36 4.69 -4.00
C THR A 291 8.78 6.15 -4.24
N PHE A 292 8.11 7.10 -3.60
CA PHE A 292 8.39 8.56 -3.67
C PHE A 292 8.34 9.17 -5.08
N GLN A 293 7.74 8.50 -6.07
CA GLN A 293 7.65 9.00 -7.45
C GLN A 293 6.63 10.14 -7.60
N ASP A 294 5.53 10.10 -6.85
CA ASP A 294 4.51 11.14 -6.81
C ASP A 294 4.42 11.76 -5.41
N PRO A 295 4.95 12.97 -5.22
CA PRO A 295 4.85 13.67 -3.94
C PRO A 295 3.41 13.93 -3.50
N GLU A 296 2.47 14.07 -4.42
CA GLU A 296 1.05 14.33 -4.15
C GLU A 296 0.21 13.06 -4.01
N ALA A 297 0.81 11.86 -4.10
CA ALA A 297 0.10 10.59 -3.95
C ALA A 297 -0.83 10.62 -2.73
N PRO A 298 -2.13 10.31 -2.89
CA PRO A 298 -3.13 10.52 -1.85
C PRO A 298 -3.00 9.50 -0.71
N ILE A 299 -3.08 9.98 0.54
CA ILE A 299 -3.02 9.13 1.74
C ILE A 299 -4.39 8.80 2.33
N LEU A 300 -5.46 9.48 1.90
CA LEU A 300 -6.81 9.33 2.45
C LEU A 300 -7.80 8.67 1.47
N ASP A 301 -7.36 8.36 0.26
CA ASP A 301 -8.20 7.70 -0.74
C ASP A 301 -8.52 6.26 -0.35
N ALA A 302 -9.71 5.79 -0.78
CA ALA A 302 -10.12 4.41 -0.54
C ALA A 302 -9.09 3.43 -1.14
N PRO A 303 -8.68 2.41 -0.40
CA PRO A 303 -7.82 1.36 -0.94
C PRO A 303 -8.59 0.47 -1.91
N VAL A 304 -7.83 -0.34 -2.68
CA VAL A 304 -8.38 -1.27 -3.67
C VAL A 304 -8.48 -2.69 -3.10
N ALA A 305 -7.46 -3.10 -2.32
CA ALA A 305 -7.38 -4.45 -1.78
C ALA A 305 -8.43 -4.72 -0.69
N LEU A 306 -8.96 -5.95 -0.67
CA LEU A 306 -10.11 -6.38 0.13
C LEU A 306 -9.97 -6.04 1.62
N VAL A 307 -8.87 -6.47 2.26
CA VAL A 307 -8.71 -6.26 3.71
C VAL A 307 -8.52 -4.77 4.02
N ALA A 308 -7.79 -4.05 3.19
CA ALA A 308 -7.56 -2.63 3.37
C ALA A 308 -8.86 -1.81 3.20
N ASP A 309 -9.67 -2.12 2.18
CA ASP A 309 -10.99 -1.50 2.00
C ASP A 309 -11.94 -1.83 3.15
N ALA A 310 -11.94 -3.10 3.60
CA ALA A 310 -12.75 -3.55 4.73
C ALA A 310 -12.42 -2.82 6.03
N VAL A 311 -11.13 -2.63 6.32
CA VAL A 311 -10.66 -1.89 7.51
C VAL A 311 -11.02 -0.41 7.40
N MET A 312 -10.77 0.23 6.25
CA MET A 312 -11.07 1.65 6.05
C MET A 312 -12.57 1.96 6.02
N ALA A 313 -13.42 0.98 5.78
CA ALA A 313 -14.87 1.15 5.89
C ALA A 313 -15.34 1.30 7.35
N VAL A 314 -14.65 0.68 8.33
CA VAL A 314 -15.00 0.76 9.75
C VAL A 314 -14.63 2.14 10.32
N PRO A 315 -15.57 2.95 10.81
CA PRO A 315 -15.31 4.34 11.23
C PRO A 315 -14.28 4.47 12.34
N ALA A 316 -14.32 3.58 13.34
CA ALA A 316 -13.35 3.58 14.44
C ALA A 316 -11.93 3.37 13.93
N TRP A 317 -11.73 2.41 13.04
CA TRP A 317 -10.42 2.11 12.46
C TRP A 317 -9.95 3.19 11.49
N ARG A 318 -10.87 3.78 10.71
CA ARG A 318 -10.53 4.92 9.83
C ARG A 318 -10.12 6.15 10.64
N LYS A 319 -10.78 6.41 11.76
CA LYS A 319 -10.35 7.45 12.69
C LYS A 319 -8.96 7.14 13.23
N ARG A 320 -8.72 5.90 13.69
CA ARG A 320 -7.43 5.45 14.22
C ARG A 320 -6.32 5.50 13.15
N TYR A 321 -6.63 5.17 11.89
CA TYR A 321 -5.72 5.35 10.76
C TYR A 321 -5.26 6.80 10.59
N ARG A 322 -6.18 7.76 10.68
CA ARG A 322 -5.87 9.18 10.58
C ARG A 322 -4.99 9.67 11.75
N GLU A 323 -5.24 9.19 12.94
CA GLU A 323 -4.38 9.42 14.11
C GLU A 323 -2.99 8.82 13.88
N ARG A 324 -2.92 7.61 13.33
CA ARG A 324 -1.65 6.94 13.01
C ARG A 324 -0.84 7.71 11.95
N LEU A 325 -1.46 8.27 10.94
CA LEU A 325 -0.78 9.15 9.97
C LEU A 325 -0.11 10.34 10.66
N VAL A 326 -0.79 10.97 11.62
CA VAL A 326 -0.21 12.09 12.40
C VAL A 326 0.94 11.62 13.29
N GLU A 327 0.81 10.47 13.96
CA GLU A 327 1.85 9.87 14.79
C GLU A 327 3.12 9.54 13.99
N LEU A 328 2.99 9.18 12.72
CA LEU A 328 4.09 8.83 11.83
C LEU A 328 4.76 10.03 11.14
N LEU A 329 4.12 11.22 11.13
CA LEU A 329 4.67 12.43 10.48
C LEU A 329 6.12 12.76 10.88
N PRO A 330 6.58 12.58 12.14
CA PRO A 330 7.98 12.84 12.49
C PRO A 330 8.99 12.00 11.70
N LEU A 331 8.62 10.80 11.26
CA LEU A 331 9.47 9.96 10.39
C LEU A 331 9.62 10.55 8.98
N PHE A 332 8.67 11.38 8.58
CA PHE A 332 8.62 12.06 7.28
C PHE A 332 9.01 13.55 7.36
N ASP A 333 9.63 13.98 8.46
CA ASP A 333 10.26 15.30 8.50
C ASP A 333 11.49 15.31 7.59
N ALA A 334 11.52 16.21 6.58
CA ALA A 334 12.57 16.25 5.59
C ALA A 334 13.95 16.42 6.25
N GLU A 335 14.11 17.46 7.07
CA GLU A 335 15.43 17.84 7.61
C GLU A 335 15.85 16.98 8.81
N ARG A 336 14.91 16.48 9.62
CA ARG A 336 15.20 15.76 10.85
C ARG A 336 15.23 14.24 10.68
N SER A 337 14.63 13.71 9.62
CA SER A 337 14.48 12.28 9.41
C SER A 337 14.86 11.83 8.00
N LEU A 338 14.17 12.27 6.95
CA LEU A 338 14.33 11.72 5.60
C LEU A 338 15.72 11.97 5.02
N LEU A 339 16.14 13.24 4.96
CA LEU A 339 17.45 13.60 4.40
C LEU A 339 18.63 13.04 5.22
N PRO A 340 18.64 13.07 6.56
CA PRO A 340 19.69 12.39 7.33
C PRO A 340 19.78 10.88 7.07
N ARG A 341 18.66 10.18 6.90
CA ARG A 341 18.64 8.75 6.53
C ARG A 341 19.22 8.52 5.15
N LEU A 342 18.76 9.30 4.17
CA LEU A 342 19.27 9.22 2.80
C LEU A 342 20.78 9.48 2.76
N ARG A 343 21.28 10.53 3.41
CA ARG A 343 22.72 10.86 3.46
C ARG A 343 23.56 9.73 4.07
N ARG A 344 23.07 9.05 5.12
CA ARG A 344 23.76 7.87 5.67
C ARG A 344 23.85 6.74 4.65
N LEU A 345 22.75 6.45 3.94
CA LEU A 345 22.72 5.41 2.90
C LEU A 345 23.67 5.74 1.75
N VAL A 346 23.66 6.99 1.29
CA VAL A 346 24.57 7.50 0.24
C VAL A 346 26.03 7.37 0.69
N ALA A 347 26.37 7.81 1.91
CA ALA A 347 27.73 7.71 2.44
C ALA A 347 28.20 6.25 2.54
N ARG A 348 27.30 5.33 2.94
CA ARG A 348 27.60 3.89 3.00
C ARG A 348 27.84 3.29 1.60
N LEU A 349 27.08 3.70 0.61
CA LEU A 349 27.17 3.17 -0.76
C LEU A 349 28.32 3.79 -1.57
N LYS A 350 28.73 5.00 -1.22
CA LYS A 350 29.71 5.81 -1.96
C LYS A 350 31.01 5.08 -2.34
N PRO A 351 31.70 4.35 -1.44
CA PRO A 351 32.93 3.66 -1.82
C PRO A 351 32.74 2.64 -2.94
N ALA A 352 31.62 1.92 -2.94
CA ALA A 352 31.31 0.93 -3.95
C ALA A 352 30.93 1.57 -5.31
N VAL A 353 30.26 2.72 -5.28
CA VAL A 353 29.93 3.50 -6.47
C VAL A 353 31.19 4.14 -7.09
N ASP A 354 32.06 4.74 -6.25
CA ASP A 354 33.32 5.31 -6.70
C ASP A 354 34.20 4.26 -7.39
N ALA A 355 34.21 3.04 -6.91
CA ALA A 355 34.92 1.91 -7.52
C ALA A 355 34.37 1.49 -8.89
N MET A 356 33.16 1.93 -9.26
CA MET A 356 32.60 1.73 -10.61
C MET A 356 33.04 2.83 -11.60
N GLY A 357 33.73 3.86 -11.14
CA GLY A 357 34.27 4.97 -11.94
C GLY A 357 33.44 6.25 -11.91
N ALA A 358 34.04 7.32 -12.40
CA ALA A 358 33.49 8.68 -12.32
C ALA A 358 32.12 8.83 -12.99
N GLY A 359 31.86 8.12 -14.08
CA GLY A 359 30.56 8.14 -14.78
C GLY A 359 29.42 7.59 -13.91
N ALA A 360 29.66 6.47 -13.25
CA ALA A 360 28.67 5.86 -12.32
C ALA A 360 28.43 6.75 -11.11
N ALA A 361 29.48 7.34 -10.54
CA ALA A 361 29.39 8.27 -9.42
C ALA A 361 28.57 9.52 -9.78
N ALA A 362 28.79 10.09 -10.95
CA ALA A 362 28.04 11.26 -11.43
C ALA A 362 26.56 10.94 -11.69
N ALA A 363 26.28 9.77 -12.31
CA ALA A 363 24.91 9.32 -12.54
C ALA A 363 24.15 9.11 -11.23
N GLN A 364 24.74 8.41 -10.27
CA GLN A 364 24.10 8.21 -8.96
C GLN A 364 23.89 9.54 -8.23
N ALA A 365 24.87 10.45 -8.23
CA ALA A 365 24.72 11.76 -7.60
C ALA A 365 23.55 12.57 -8.19
N ALA A 366 23.25 12.41 -9.48
CA ALA A 366 22.06 13.00 -10.09
C ALA A 366 20.77 12.36 -9.52
N ARG A 367 20.67 11.02 -9.47
CA ARG A 367 19.52 10.32 -8.90
C ARG A 367 19.31 10.62 -7.42
N VAL A 368 20.38 10.81 -6.67
CA VAL A 368 20.30 11.23 -5.25
C VAL A 368 19.65 12.60 -5.12
N ARG A 369 20.04 13.58 -5.96
CA ARG A 369 19.41 14.91 -5.95
C ARG A 369 17.93 14.87 -6.30
N ASP A 370 17.55 14.05 -7.30
CA ASP A 370 16.15 13.87 -7.68
C ASP A 370 15.35 13.29 -6.50
N LEU A 371 15.90 12.28 -5.81
CA LEU A 371 15.28 11.68 -4.63
C LEU A 371 15.20 12.66 -3.45
N GLU A 372 16.24 13.46 -3.19
CA GLU A 372 16.21 14.51 -2.15
C GLU A 372 15.05 15.48 -2.40
N ALA A 373 14.89 15.95 -3.64
CA ALA A 373 13.79 16.85 -4.02
C ALA A 373 12.41 16.18 -3.82
N ALA A 374 12.26 14.92 -4.23
CA ALA A 374 11.03 14.16 -4.07
C ALA A 374 10.67 13.96 -2.57
N LEU A 375 11.66 13.68 -1.72
CA LEU A 375 11.46 13.52 -0.28
C LEU A 375 11.01 14.82 0.38
N VAL A 376 11.59 15.97 0.01
CA VAL A 376 11.18 17.28 0.53
C VAL A 376 9.74 17.59 0.12
N ALA A 377 9.42 17.44 -1.16
CA ALA A 377 8.07 17.68 -1.68
C ALA A 377 7.04 16.72 -1.03
N ARG A 378 7.39 15.44 -0.84
CA ARG A 378 6.52 14.48 -0.15
C ARG A 378 6.26 14.87 1.31
N ALA A 379 7.28 15.29 2.04
CA ALA A 379 7.15 15.75 3.42
C ALA A 379 6.18 16.93 3.55
N GLU A 380 6.24 17.89 2.64
CA GLU A 380 5.34 19.04 2.59
C GLU A 380 3.90 18.60 2.28
N SER A 381 3.72 17.80 1.25
CA SER A 381 2.42 17.26 0.85
C SER A 381 1.76 16.47 1.98
N LEU A 382 2.49 15.61 2.68
CA LEU A 382 1.96 14.84 3.82
C LEU A 382 1.44 15.73 4.94
N ARG A 383 2.17 16.81 5.29
CA ARG A 383 1.73 17.77 6.31
C ARG A 383 0.40 18.45 5.96
N GLU A 384 0.15 18.69 4.67
CA GLU A 384 -1.12 19.27 4.22
C GLU A 384 -2.23 18.22 4.10
N GLN A 385 -1.92 17.02 3.64
CA GLN A 385 -2.92 15.97 3.45
C GLN A 385 -3.52 15.48 4.77
N VAL A 386 -2.75 15.37 5.85
CA VAL A 386 -3.28 14.92 7.16
C VAL A 386 -4.30 15.89 7.77
N LYS A 387 -4.29 17.17 7.35
CA LYS A 387 -5.24 18.20 7.80
C LYS A 387 -6.60 18.10 7.09
N ARG A 388 -6.67 17.39 5.95
CA ARG A 388 -7.91 17.28 5.15
C ARG A 388 -8.98 16.54 5.94
N PRO A 389 -10.27 16.90 5.78
CA PRO A 389 -11.37 16.20 6.45
C PRO A 389 -11.45 14.74 5.99
N ASP A 390 -12.16 13.91 6.78
CA ASP A 390 -12.43 12.52 6.39
C ASP A 390 -13.24 12.48 5.08
N PRO A 391 -12.70 11.90 4.00
CA PRO A 391 -13.41 11.85 2.73
C PRO A 391 -14.67 10.99 2.77
N LEU A 392 -14.84 10.05 3.70
CA LEU A 392 -16.04 9.19 3.82
C LEU A 392 -17.06 9.71 4.83
N GLY A 393 -16.76 10.77 5.55
CA GLY A 393 -17.67 11.38 6.52
C GLY A 393 -18.91 11.97 5.85
N VAL A 394 -20.07 11.80 6.49
CA VAL A 394 -21.34 12.46 6.14
C VAL A 394 -21.90 13.11 7.40
N GLU A 395 -22.05 14.42 7.37
CA GLU A 395 -22.63 15.17 8.48
C GLU A 395 -24.07 15.58 8.15
N PHE A 396 -25.01 15.10 8.93
CA PHE A 396 -26.42 15.45 8.80
C PHE A 396 -26.75 16.70 9.63
N ASP A 397 -27.45 17.63 9.03
CA ASP A 397 -28.01 18.78 9.72
C ASP A 397 -29.17 18.38 10.68
N LYS A 398 -29.68 19.35 11.43
CA LYS A 398 -30.82 19.14 12.37
C LYS A 398 -32.11 18.68 11.68
N LYS A 399 -32.21 18.81 10.35
CA LYS A 399 -33.34 18.33 9.53
C LYS A 399 -33.08 16.99 8.90
N GLY A 400 -31.98 16.30 9.26
CA GLY A 400 -31.58 15.02 8.70
C GLY A 400 -31.10 15.09 7.25
N ARG A 401 -30.56 16.23 6.79
CA ARG A 401 -30.04 16.42 5.44
C ARG A 401 -28.53 16.55 5.45
N ALA A 402 -27.86 15.91 4.50
CA ALA A 402 -26.44 16.00 4.32
C ALA A 402 -26.10 16.28 2.86
N PHE A 403 -25.23 17.26 2.61
CA PHE A 403 -24.65 17.48 1.29
C PHE A 403 -23.59 16.39 1.01
N VAL A 404 -23.58 15.87 -0.22
CA VAL A 404 -22.66 14.81 -0.62
C VAL A 404 -21.69 15.33 -1.68
N ALA A 405 -20.46 15.60 -1.27
CA ALA A 405 -19.37 16.02 -2.14
C ALA A 405 -18.41 14.86 -2.46
N GLY A 406 -17.45 15.08 -3.38
CA GLY A 406 -16.34 14.16 -3.63
C GLY A 406 -16.71 12.92 -4.46
N TRP A 407 -17.59 13.08 -5.43
CA TRP A 407 -17.95 12.05 -6.38
C TRP A 407 -16.80 11.76 -7.35
N LYS A 408 -16.55 10.49 -7.65
CA LYS A 408 -15.51 10.02 -8.57
C LYS A 408 -16.13 9.40 -9.81
N PRO A 409 -15.56 9.60 -11.02
CA PRO A 409 -16.04 9.00 -12.25
C PRO A 409 -15.72 7.50 -12.31
N VAL A 410 -16.66 6.70 -12.83
CA VAL A 410 -16.50 5.26 -13.06
C VAL A 410 -17.12 4.91 -14.41
N VAL A 411 -16.38 4.17 -15.22
CA VAL A 411 -16.84 3.62 -16.51
C VAL A 411 -16.97 2.12 -16.39
N GLU A 412 -18.16 1.59 -16.65
CA GLU A 412 -18.47 0.16 -16.62
C GLU A 412 -18.63 -0.44 -18.03
N GLY A 413 -18.86 0.41 -19.03
CA GLY A 413 -19.00 -0.02 -20.42
C GLY A 413 -19.05 1.12 -21.44
N GLY A 414 -18.56 0.85 -22.64
CA GLY A 414 -18.46 1.84 -23.71
C GLY A 414 -17.23 2.75 -23.56
N GLN A 415 -17.27 3.90 -24.24
CA GLN A 415 -16.25 4.94 -24.19
C GLN A 415 -16.88 6.31 -23.85
N PRO A 416 -17.57 6.43 -22.73
CA PRO A 416 -18.19 7.67 -22.31
C PRO A 416 -17.15 8.70 -21.87
N ARG A 417 -17.50 9.97 -21.96
CA ARG A 417 -16.73 11.08 -21.40
C ARG A 417 -17.40 11.56 -20.12
N LEU A 418 -16.65 11.64 -19.03
CA LEU A 418 -17.12 12.12 -17.73
C LEU A 418 -16.33 13.36 -17.33
N GLU A 419 -17.04 14.48 -17.15
CA GLU A 419 -16.41 15.77 -16.82
C GLU A 419 -17.26 16.54 -15.82
N GLN A 420 -16.59 17.38 -15.02
CA GLN A 420 -17.28 18.43 -14.28
C GLN A 420 -17.35 19.68 -15.18
N GLU A 421 -18.54 20.15 -15.44
CA GLU A 421 -18.77 21.29 -16.32
C GLU A 421 -19.90 22.20 -15.81
N ASP A 422 -19.99 23.41 -16.36
CA ASP A 422 -21.10 24.31 -16.08
C ASP A 422 -22.24 24.05 -17.07
N ARG A 423 -23.42 23.76 -16.55
CA ARG A 423 -24.66 23.57 -17.33
C ARG A 423 -25.76 24.46 -16.80
N ALA A 424 -26.22 25.41 -17.64
CA ALA A 424 -27.27 26.37 -17.29
C ALA A 424 -26.97 27.16 -15.98
N GLY A 425 -25.71 27.62 -15.81
CA GLY A 425 -25.25 28.36 -14.64
C GLY A 425 -25.06 27.53 -13.37
N ARG A 426 -24.97 26.21 -13.49
CA ARG A 426 -24.75 25.29 -12.36
C ARG A 426 -23.59 24.36 -12.64
N ARG A 427 -22.75 24.15 -11.65
CA ARG A 427 -21.75 23.08 -11.69
C ARG A 427 -22.45 21.73 -11.73
N ALA A 428 -22.07 20.88 -12.64
CA ALA A 428 -22.69 19.57 -12.82
C ALA A 428 -21.64 18.48 -13.10
N TYR A 429 -21.95 17.29 -12.66
CA TYR A 429 -21.29 16.06 -13.08
C TYR A 429 -21.89 15.59 -14.39
N GLY A 430 -21.17 15.82 -15.49
CA GLY A 430 -21.56 15.43 -16.85
C GLY A 430 -21.16 14.01 -17.19
N ILE A 431 -22.03 13.31 -17.94
CA ILE A 431 -21.75 12.01 -18.55
C ILE A 431 -22.23 12.08 -19.99
N ASP A 432 -21.32 11.95 -20.94
CA ASP A 432 -21.62 11.85 -22.39
C ASP A 432 -21.41 10.41 -22.85
N ALA A 433 -22.43 9.76 -23.37
CA ALA A 433 -22.31 8.38 -23.86
C ALA A 433 -21.38 8.27 -25.09
N GLY A 434 -21.12 9.40 -25.81
CA GLY A 434 -20.30 9.38 -27.02
C GLY A 434 -21.02 8.75 -28.22
N ALA A 435 -20.25 8.03 -29.03
CA ALA A 435 -20.73 7.46 -30.30
C ALA A 435 -21.45 6.10 -30.14
N GLY A 436 -21.63 5.57 -28.94
CA GLY A 436 -22.21 4.24 -28.72
C GLY A 436 -22.79 4.02 -27.33
N ALA A 437 -23.24 2.80 -27.09
CA ALA A 437 -23.81 2.42 -25.81
C ALA A 437 -22.80 2.61 -24.67
N ALA A 438 -23.25 3.25 -23.59
CA ALA A 438 -22.42 3.53 -22.42
C ALA A 438 -23.13 3.16 -21.12
N VAL A 439 -22.32 2.69 -20.18
CA VAL A 439 -22.66 2.52 -18.77
C VAL A 439 -21.59 3.24 -17.96
N ALA A 440 -21.96 4.39 -17.40
CA ALA A 440 -21.03 5.21 -16.64
C ALA A 440 -21.73 5.94 -15.51
N SER A 441 -20.98 6.29 -14.50
CA SER A 441 -21.51 6.89 -13.29
C SER A 441 -20.49 7.77 -12.57
N TRP A 442 -21.01 8.73 -11.82
CA TRP A 442 -20.29 9.34 -10.71
C TRP A 442 -20.68 8.62 -9.43
N ARG A 443 -19.71 8.23 -8.64
CA ARG A 443 -19.92 7.43 -7.41
C ARG A 443 -19.31 8.07 -6.19
N ARG A 444 -19.98 7.83 -5.07
CA ARG A 444 -19.54 8.31 -3.78
C ARG A 444 -19.83 7.27 -2.70
N ARG A 445 -18.78 6.77 -2.04
CA ARG A 445 -18.93 5.88 -0.89
C ARG A 445 -19.13 6.72 0.38
N VAL A 446 -20.09 6.32 1.21
CA VAL A 446 -20.41 6.92 2.50
C VAL A 446 -20.68 5.83 3.53
N VAL A 447 -20.54 6.16 4.82
CA VAL A 447 -20.89 5.25 5.91
C VAL A 447 -22.16 5.76 6.60
N LEU A 448 -23.18 4.90 6.66
CA LEU A 448 -24.49 5.23 7.21
C LEU A 448 -24.87 4.27 8.34
N ALA A 449 -25.52 4.79 9.37
CA ALA A 449 -26.13 3.98 10.42
C ALA A 449 -27.43 3.35 9.91
N LYS A 450 -27.95 2.34 10.64
CA LYS A 450 -29.26 1.75 10.37
C LYS A 450 -30.35 2.80 10.22
N GLY A 451 -31.18 2.67 9.17
CA GLY A 451 -32.27 3.60 8.91
C GLY A 451 -32.69 3.67 7.46
N ARG A 452 -33.72 4.48 7.19
CA ARG A 452 -34.21 4.77 5.84
C ARG A 452 -33.68 6.08 5.33
N TYR A 453 -33.26 6.09 4.08
CA TYR A 453 -32.61 7.23 3.45
C TYR A 453 -33.18 7.51 2.06
N VAL A 454 -33.05 8.75 1.63
CA VAL A 454 -33.32 9.19 0.25
C VAL A 454 -32.09 9.89 -0.28
N LEU A 455 -31.56 9.40 -1.40
CA LEU A 455 -30.59 10.12 -2.21
C LEU A 455 -31.36 11.04 -3.15
N GLU A 456 -31.21 12.34 -2.98
CA GLU A 456 -31.87 13.38 -3.78
C GLU A 456 -30.87 14.09 -4.69
N GLY A 457 -31.36 14.58 -5.83
CA GLY A 457 -30.59 15.40 -6.76
C GLY A 457 -31.44 15.97 -7.87
N GLN A 458 -30.81 16.72 -8.78
CA GLN A 458 -31.42 17.22 -10.00
C GLN A 458 -30.61 16.73 -11.20
N VAL A 459 -31.30 16.23 -12.22
CA VAL A 459 -30.72 15.74 -13.46
C VAL A 459 -31.28 16.47 -14.67
N ALA A 460 -30.40 16.89 -15.59
CA ALA A 460 -30.75 17.38 -16.93
C ALA A 460 -30.25 16.36 -17.97
N VAL A 461 -30.94 16.26 -19.08
CA VAL A 461 -30.63 15.30 -20.17
C VAL A 461 -30.70 15.95 -21.52
N ALA A 462 -29.90 15.47 -22.49
CA ALA A 462 -29.93 15.86 -23.87
C ALA A 462 -29.77 14.64 -24.79
N GLY A 463 -30.81 14.34 -25.56
CA GLY A 463 -30.83 13.26 -26.55
C GLY A 463 -30.60 11.86 -25.96
N VAL A 464 -30.93 11.64 -24.70
CA VAL A 464 -30.74 10.37 -24.02
C VAL A 464 -31.68 9.31 -24.56
N VAL A 465 -31.13 8.28 -25.20
CA VAL A 465 -31.82 7.06 -25.61
C VAL A 465 -31.46 5.95 -24.63
N PRO A 466 -32.40 5.53 -23.76
CA PRO A 466 -32.16 4.46 -22.80
C PRO A 466 -31.82 3.14 -23.52
N ARG A 467 -30.95 2.33 -22.91
CA ARG A 467 -30.70 0.96 -23.40
C ARG A 467 -31.98 0.12 -23.31
N ARG A 468 -32.14 -0.78 -24.27
CA ARG A 468 -33.33 -1.65 -24.35
C ARG A 468 -33.14 -2.99 -23.64
N ASP A 469 -31.90 -3.36 -23.37
CA ASP A 469 -31.45 -4.68 -22.90
C ASP A 469 -31.23 -4.76 -21.37
N ALA A 470 -31.58 -3.71 -20.62
CA ALA A 470 -31.33 -3.68 -19.19
C ALA A 470 -32.39 -2.88 -18.41
N GLU A 471 -32.63 -3.28 -17.17
CA GLU A 471 -33.41 -2.50 -16.21
C GLU A 471 -32.64 -1.26 -15.74
N GLY A 472 -33.35 -0.27 -15.24
CA GLY A 472 -32.76 0.94 -14.66
C GLY A 472 -32.03 1.82 -15.68
N THR A 473 -32.48 1.86 -16.95
CA THR A 473 -31.83 2.60 -18.04
C THR A 473 -32.15 4.10 -18.01
N GLY A 474 -31.45 4.90 -18.84
CA GLY A 474 -31.49 6.37 -18.81
C GLY A 474 -30.60 6.96 -17.71
N ALA A 475 -30.86 8.22 -17.32
CA ALA A 475 -30.10 8.92 -16.29
C ALA A 475 -30.84 8.94 -14.94
N GLY A 476 -30.14 8.73 -13.82
CA GLY A 476 -30.76 8.78 -12.50
C GLY A 476 -29.84 8.45 -11.34
N LEU A 477 -30.43 8.41 -10.14
CA LEU A 477 -29.74 8.12 -8.87
C LEU A 477 -30.10 6.71 -8.37
N ARG A 478 -29.17 6.02 -7.74
CA ARG A 478 -29.38 4.78 -6.99
C ARG A 478 -28.26 4.54 -5.95
N VAL A 479 -28.32 3.43 -5.25
CA VAL A 479 -27.19 2.88 -4.52
C VAL A 479 -26.65 1.63 -5.25
N SER A 480 -25.38 1.35 -5.10
CA SER A 480 -24.73 0.16 -5.69
C SER A 480 -25.44 -1.11 -5.20
N GLY A 481 -25.61 -2.10 -6.09
CA GLY A 481 -26.36 -3.33 -5.77
C GLY A 481 -27.89 -3.21 -5.88
N ALA A 482 -28.46 -2.00 -5.96
CA ALA A 482 -29.90 -1.81 -6.13
C ALA A 482 -30.26 -1.45 -7.59
N VAL A 483 -31.45 -1.85 -8.01
CA VAL A 483 -32.02 -1.52 -9.33
C VAL A 483 -33.03 -0.39 -9.17
N ARG A 484 -32.92 0.67 -9.99
CA ARG A 484 -33.92 1.74 -10.03
C ARG A 484 -34.99 1.46 -11.10
N LYS A 485 -36.20 1.93 -10.84
CA LYS A 485 -37.30 1.84 -11.79
C LYS A 485 -37.27 3.06 -12.74
N GLY A 486 -36.74 2.87 -13.95
CA GLY A 486 -36.66 3.90 -14.97
C GLY A 486 -35.56 4.96 -14.76
N GLY A 487 -35.55 5.99 -15.60
CA GLY A 487 -34.62 7.10 -15.56
C GLY A 487 -34.99 8.22 -16.52
N ALA A 488 -34.34 9.38 -16.37
CA ALA A 488 -34.52 10.49 -17.28
C ALA A 488 -34.05 10.13 -18.71
N SER A 489 -34.85 10.45 -19.72
CA SER A 489 -34.60 10.17 -21.14
C SER A 489 -35.02 11.34 -22.02
N GLY A 490 -34.65 11.29 -23.31
CA GLY A 490 -34.90 12.37 -24.26
C GLY A 490 -34.07 13.62 -23.95
N SER A 491 -34.70 14.79 -23.96
CA SER A 491 -34.08 16.08 -23.65
C SER A 491 -34.90 16.85 -22.61
N GLY A 492 -34.26 17.44 -21.64
CA GLY A 492 -34.95 18.21 -20.60
C GLY A 492 -33.98 18.97 -19.70
N ALA A 493 -34.48 20.09 -19.14
CA ALA A 493 -33.79 20.87 -18.14
C ALA A 493 -33.68 20.10 -16.82
N PHE A 494 -32.95 20.66 -15.83
CA PHE A 494 -32.82 20.06 -14.52
C PHE A 494 -34.16 19.79 -13.86
N LYS A 495 -34.45 18.54 -13.55
CA LYS A 495 -35.62 18.06 -12.82
C LYS A 495 -35.16 17.26 -11.60
N ALA A 496 -35.95 17.31 -10.53
CA ALA A 496 -35.71 16.52 -9.33
C ALA A 496 -35.73 15.01 -9.67
N THR A 497 -34.78 14.30 -9.07
CA THR A 497 -34.70 12.84 -9.09
C THR A 497 -34.33 12.37 -7.69
N SER A 498 -34.82 11.20 -7.30
CA SER A 498 -34.52 10.62 -5.99
C SER A 498 -34.50 9.11 -6.04
N PHE A 499 -33.84 8.52 -5.03
CA PHE A 499 -33.78 7.08 -4.82
C PHE A 499 -33.89 6.79 -3.32
N GLU A 500 -34.92 6.04 -2.93
CA GLU A 500 -35.10 5.59 -1.54
C GLU A 500 -34.43 4.25 -1.33
N PHE A 501 -33.76 4.09 -0.17
CA PHE A 501 -33.13 2.83 0.24
C PHE A 501 -33.11 2.71 1.77
N GLU A 502 -32.88 1.48 2.23
CA GLU A 502 -32.75 1.14 3.65
C GLU A 502 -31.37 0.57 3.93
N VAL A 503 -30.82 0.93 5.08
CA VAL A 503 -29.65 0.31 5.68
C VAL A 503 -30.15 -0.54 6.82
N ALA A 504 -30.07 -1.86 6.67
CA ALA A 504 -30.56 -2.85 7.63
C ALA A 504 -29.56 -3.11 8.75
N GLU A 505 -28.28 -3.03 8.43
CA GLU A 505 -27.14 -3.23 9.33
C GLU A 505 -27.03 -2.08 10.33
N ALA A 506 -26.46 -2.35 11.53
CA ALA A 506 -26.22 -1.30 12.53
C ALA A 506 -25.42 -0.13 11.94
N GLN A 507 -24.46 -0.45 11.08
CA GLN A 507 -23.71 0.50 10.28
C GLN A 507 -23.23 -0.18 8.97
N ALA A 508 -23.35 0.52 7.83
CA ALA A 508 -22.93 -0.02 6.54
C ALA A 508 -22.20 1.01 5.68
N SER A 509 -21.29 0.52 4.84
CA SER A 509 -20.70 1.29 3.74
C SER A 509 -21.63 1.23 2.54
N VAL A 510 -22.10 2.38 2.09
CA VAL A 510 -23.05 2.51 0.98
C VAL A 510 -22.38 3.30 -0.15
N GLU A 511 -22.44 2.79 -1.37
CA GLU A 511 -21.97 3.50 -2.54
C GLU A 511 -23.15 4.16 -3.26
N LEU A 512 -23.18 5.48 -3.24
CA LEU A 512 -24.15 6.32 -3.94
C LEU A 512 -23.73 6.45 -5.40
N VAL A 513 -24.70 6.37 -6.32
CA VAL A 513 -24.47 6.32 -7.77
C VAL A 513 -25.35 7.33 -8.48
N ALA A 514 -24.74 8.22 -9.28
CA ALA A 514 -25.39 9.06 -10.25
C ALA A 514 -24.97 8.58 -11.65
N GLU A 515 -25.84 7.90 -12.38
CA GLU A 515 -25.48 7.12 -13.57
C GLU A 515 -26.21 7.51 -14.82
N LEU A 516 -25.57 7.20 -15.95
CA LEU A 516 -26.17 7.15 -17.28
C LEU A 516 -25.99 5.73 -17.86
N ARG A 517 -27.11 5.09 -18.24
CA ARG A 517 -27.17 3.83 -18.98
C ARG A 517 -27.96 4.07 -20.25
N ALA A 518 -27.26 4.36 -21.36
CA ALA A 518 -27.88 4.82 -22.58
C ALA A 518 -27.11 4.35 -23.81
N ASP A 519 -27.82 4.23 -24.94
CA ASP A 519 -27.23 3.97 -26.25
C ASP A 519 -26.62 5.24 -26.86
N LYS A 520 -27.11 6.42 -26.45
CA LYS A 520 -26.56 7.73 -26.80
C LYS A 520 -27.10 8.82 -25.87
N GLY A 521 -26.52 10.02 -25.96
CA GLY A 521 -26.96 11.21 -25.26
C GLY A 521 -26.12 11.60 -24.06
N ARG A 522 -26.51 12.66 -23.40
CA ARG A 522 -25.78 13.26 -22.28
C ARG A 522 -26.68 13.47 -21.07
N ALA A 523 -26.12 13.31 -19.88
CA ALA A 523 -26.78 13.61 -18.63
C ALA A 523 -25.89 14.49 -17.75
N TRP A 524 -26.51 15.37 -16.94
CA TRP A 524 -25.84 16.25 -16.00
C TRP A 524 -26.54 16.20 -14.66
N PHE A 525 -25.78 15.95 -13.58
CA PHE A 525 -26.27 15.97 -12.20
C PHE A 525 -25.75 17.22 -11.52
N ALA A 526 -26.65 18.13 -11.09
CA ALA A 526 -26.29 19.39 -10.45
C ALA A 526 -25.60 19.11 -9.10
N VAL A 527 -24.34 19.52 -8.96
CA VAL A 527 -23.47 19.19 -7.81
C VAL A 527 -24.12 19.61 -6.49
N GLU A 528 -24.62 20.85 -6.41
CA GLU A 528 -25.22 21.42 -5.20
C GLU A 528 -26.55 20.78 -4.80
N SER A 529 -27.16 19.99 -5.70
CA SER A 529 -28.44 19.31 -5.43
C SER A 529 -28.28 17.91 -4.84
N LEU A 530 -27.06 17.32 -4.95
CA LEU A 530 -26.82 15.95 -4.50
C LEU A 530 -26.72 15.90 -2.97
N ARG A 531 -27.71 15.28 -2.35
CA ARG A 531 -27.81 15.19 -0.89
C ARG A 531 -28.44 13.88 -0.43
N LEU A 532 -28.11 13.49 0.78
CA LEU A 532 -28.79 12.44 1.52
C LEU A 532 -29.79 13.06 2.49
N VAL A 533 -30.96 12.45 2.59
CA VAL A 533 -32.00 12.78 3.57
C VAL A 533 -32.27 11.52 4.40
N ARG A 534 -32.08 11.60 5.70
CA ARG A 534 -32.47 10.55 6.64
C ARG A 534 -33.94 10.70 6.95
N LYS A 535 -34.71 9.64 6.74
CA LYS A 535 -36.13 9.60 7.11
C LYS A 535 -36.28 9.26 8.60
N PRO A 536 -37.35 9.76 9.25
CA PRO A 536 -37.66 9.40 10.62
C PRO A 536 -37.84 7.91 10.86
#